data_1f366e9bf7000f7b60b880bb8c0beaeb
#
_entry.id   1f366e9bf7000f7b60b880bb8c0beaeb
#
_cell.length_a   1.000
_cell.length_b   1.000
_cell.length_c   1.000
_cell.angle_alpha   90.00
_cell.angle_beta   90.00
_cell.angle_gamma   90.00
#
_symmetry.space_group_name_H-M   'P 1'
#
loop_
_entity.id
_entity.type
_entity.pdbx_description
1 polymer ?
#
loop_
_entity_poly.entity_id
_entity_poly.type
_entity_poly.pdbx_seq_one_letter_code
_entity_poly.pdbx_strand_id
1 'polypeptide(L)'
;MNAVGIDVSKGKSMIAVMRPFGEVVASPFEISHTERELKELTRFLKSLSGETKVIMEYTGKYYQPIARYLREAGIFVSVVNAILVHDYGGTSLRRVKTDKKDAIKIANYGLDRWIDLAEYTPEEDIRHLL
;
A
#
# COMPACT_ATOMS: atom_id res chain seq x y z
N MET A 1 1.39 -6.27 -13.99
CA MET A 1 0.67 -5.87 -12.76
C MET A 1 1.61 -5.96 -11.56
N ASN A 2 1.90 -4.84 -10.96
CA ASN A 2 2.69 -4.79 -9.73
C ASN A 2 1.82 -4.16 -8.64
N ALA A 3 1.47 -4.93 -7.62
CA ALA A 3 0.72 -4.42 -6.48
C ALA A 3 1.68 -4.11 -5.35
N VAL A 4 1.70 -2.86 -4.93
CA VAL A 4 2.56 -2.38 -3.85
C VAL A 4 1.69 -2.22 -2.62
N GLY A 5 1.84 -3.13 -1.67
CA GLY A 5 1.13 -3.06 -0.40
C GLY A 5 1.94 -2.28 0.59
N ILE A 6 1.33 -1.28 1.20
CA ILE A 6 2.01 -0.44 2.18
C ILE A 6 1.25 -0.48 3.49
N ASP A 7 1.92 -0.99 4.52
CA ASP A 7 1.41 -0.95 5.89
C ASP A 7 2.00 0.28 6.56
N VAL A 8 1.16 1.31 6.70
CA VAL A 8 1.60 2.63 7.19
C VAL A 8 1.51 2.70 8.70
N SER A 9 2.56 3.22 9.32
CA SER A 9 2.53 3.58 10.73
C SER A 9 3.09 4.99 10.87
N LYS A 10 3.20 5.45 12.10
CA LYS A 10 3.66 6.82 12.34
C LYS A 10 5.12 6.96 11.91
N GLY A 11 5.34 7.79 10.91
CA GLY A 11 6.69 8.13 10.44
C GLY A 11 7.41 7.06 9.65
N LYS A 12 6.80 5.91 9.43
CA LYS A 12 7.43 4.83 8.68
C LYS A 12 6.40 3.91 8.05
N SER A 13 6.82 3.09 7.10
CA SER A 13 5.94 2.14 6.42
C SER A 13 6.69 0.87 6.05
N MET A 14 5.96 -0.23 6.03
CA MET A 14 6.45 -1.50 5.50
C MET A 14 5.90 -1.67 4.09
N ILE A 15 6.77 -2.01 3.14
CA ILE A 15 6.44 -2.08 1.72
C ILE A 15 6.62 -3.51 1.23
N ALA A 16 5.64 -4.02 0.48
CA ALA A 16 5.78 -5.30 -0.23
C ALA A 16 5.31 -5.11 -1.65
N VAL A 17 5.98 -5.75 -2.61
CA VAL A 17 5.59 -5.67 -4.02
C VAL A 17 5.34 -7.07 -4.53
N MET A 18 4.13 -7.32 -5.00
CA MET A 18 3.68 -8.62 -5.46
C MET A 18 3.12 -8.54 -6.86
N ARG A 19 3.21 -9.66 -7.57
CA ARG A 19 2.55 -9.88 -8.85
C ARG A 19 1.57 -11.04 -8.73
N PRO A 20 0.70 -11.24 -9.74
CA PRO A 20 -0.24 -12.36 -9.70
C PRO A 20 0.45 -13.71 -9.47
N PHE A 21 -0.31 -14.64 -8.92
CA PHE A 21 0.12 -16.01 -8.68
C PHE A 21 1.26 -16.13 -7.67
N GLY A 22 1.31 -15.22 -6.70
CA GLY A 22 2.27 -15.31 -5.62
C GLY A 22 3.69 -14.91 -5.95
N GLU A 23 3.91 -14.30 -7.11
CA GLU A 23 5.23 -13.84 -7.48
C GLU A 23 5.65 -12.65 -6.61
N VAL A 24 6.80 -12.75 -5.96
CA VAL A 24 7.34 -11.69 -5.10
C VAL A 24 8.34 -10.86 -5.91
N VAL A 25 8.02 -9.58 -6.11
CA VAL A 25 8.94 -8.66 -6.79
C VAL A 25 9.95 -8.11 -5.79
N ALA A 26 9.47 -7.73 -4.61
CA ALA A 26 10.34 -7.28 -3.54
C ALA A 26 9.80 -7.81 -2.22
N SER A 27 10.66 -8.49 -1.46
CA SER A 27 10.33 -8.93 -0.10
C SER A 27 10.08 -7.71 0.77
N PRO A 28 9.24 -7.83 1.80
CA PRO A 28 8.91 -6.66 2.61
C PRO A 28 10.12 -5.93 3.16
N PHE A 29 10.10 -4.61 3.00
CA PHE A 29 11.15 -3.74 3.52
C PHE A 29 10.53 -2.48 4.12
N GLU A 30 11.23 -1.91 5.09
CA GLU A 30 10.74 -0.73 5.81
C GLU A 30 11.39 0.53 5.25
N ILE A 31 10.60 1.60 5.17
CA ILE A 31 11.12 2.93 4.86
C ILE A 31 10.63 3.94 5.90
N SER A 32 11.39 5.01 6.08
CA SER A 32 10.94 6.17 6.85
C SER A 32 10.23 7.15 5.93
N HIS A 33 9.34 7.97 6.48
CA HIS A 33 8.63 8.98 5.69
C HIS A 33 9.49 10.24 5.51
N THR A 34 10.78 10.08 5.31
CA THR A 34 11.68 11.19 4.98
C THR A 34 11.63 11.42 3.48
N GLU A 35 11.92 12.64 3.06
CA GLU A 35 11.92 12.96 1.64
C GLU A 35 12.89 12.08 0.86
N ARG A 36 14.06 11.81 1.43
CA ARG A 36 15.05 10.96 0.76
C ARG A 36 14.52 9.55 0.50
N GLU A 37 13.94 8.92 1.52
CA GLU A 37 13.47 7.54 1.38
C GLU A 37 12.22 7.46 0.52
N LEU A 38 11.34 8.45 0.61
CA LEU A 38 10.17 8.49 -0.27
C LEU A 38 10.58 8.70 -1.72
N LYS A 39 11.60 9.49 -1.95
CA LYS A 39 12.14 9.69 -3.30
C LYS A 39 12.75 8.41 -3.85
N GLU A 40 13.49 7.70 -3.02
CA GLU A 40 14.06 6.40 -3.41
C GLU A 40 12.98 5.38 -3.71
N LEU A 41 11.93 5.33 -2.88
CA LEU A 41 10.80 4.44 -3.12
C LEU A 41 10.13 4.77 -4.46
N THR A 42 9.89 6.05 -4.72
CA THR A 42 9.28 6.50 -5.97
C THR A 42 10.11 6.05 -7.18
N ARG A 43 11.42 6.21 -7.09
CA ARG A 43 12.32 5.81 -8.16
C ARG A 43 12.25 4.31 -8.39
N PHE A 44 12.25 3.54 -7.32
CA PHE A 44 12.14 2.08 -7.42
C PHE A 44 10.83 1.67 -8.06
N LEU A 45 9.70 2.22 -7.61
CA LEU A 45 8.40 1.86 -8.13
C LEU A 45 8.26 2.22 -9.61
N LYS A 46 8.80 3.36 -10.02
CA LYS A 46 8.76 3.76 -11.42
C LYS A 46 9.67 2.92 -12.32
N SER A 47 10.62 2.22 -11.74
CA SER A 47 11.51 1.35 -12.51
C SER A 47 10.88 -0.01 -12.82
N LEU A 48 9.76 -0.35 -12.18
CA LEU A 48 9.12 -1.64 -12.38
C LEU A 48 8.42 -1.69 -13.74
N SER A 49 8.56 -2.83 -14.42
CA SER A 49 7.87 -3.02 -15.71
C SER A 49 6.40 -3.30 -15.47
N GLY A 50 5.58 -2.76 -16.38
CA GLY A 50 4.14 -2.97 -16.32
C GLY A 50 3.44 -1.97 -15.42
N GLU A 51 2.14 -2.12 -15.32
CA GLU A 51 1.31 -1.23 -14.54
C GLU A 51 1.53 -1.44 -13.05
N THR A 52 1.69 -0.36 -12.30
CA THR A 52 1.95 -0.41 -10.86
C THR A 52 0.85 0.34 -10.12
N LYS A 53 0.27 -0.29 -9.11
CA LYS A 53 -0.71 0.35 -8.23
C LYS A 53 -0.27 0.17 -6.80
N VAL A 54 -0.35 1.26 -6.03
CA VAL A 54 -0.03 1.26 -4.61
C VAL A 54 -1.32 1.17 -3.83
N ILE A 55 -1.36 0.31 -2.82
CA ILE A 55 -2.53 0.12 -1.97
C ILE A 55 -2.11 0.30 -0.52
N MET A 56 -2.87 1.08 0.23
CA MET A 56 -2.69 1.27 1.66
C MET A 56 -4.03 1.42 2.34
N GLU A 57 -4.05 1.26 3.66
CA GLU A 57 -5.29 1.32 4.43
C GLU A 57 -5.46 2.68 5.11
N TYR A 58 -6.72 3.06 5.35
CA TYR A 58 -7.02 4.18 6.22
C TYR A 58 -6.73 3.76 7.67
N THR A 59 -5.60 4.19 8.20
CA THR A 59 -5.26 3.95 9.60
C THR A 59 -4.94 5.31 10.22
N GLY A 60 -5.96 5.94 10.77
CA GLY A 60 -5.82 7.31 11.23
C GLY A 60 -5.44 8.22 10.08
N LYS A 61 -4.53 9.15 10.32
CA LYS A 61 -4.09 10.11 9.31
C LYS A 61 -2.65 9.87 8.82
N TYR A 62 -2.00 8.81 9.32
CA TYR A 62 -0.58 8.61 9.01
C TYR A 62 -0.33 8.22 7.55
N TYR A 63 -1.36 7.74 6.85
CA TYR A 63 -1.23 7.42 5.43
C TYR A 63 -1.09 8.68 4.56
N GLN A 64 -1.59 9.83 5.02
CA GLN A 64 -1.70 11.02 4.19
C GLN A 64 -0.38 11.49 3.59
N PRO A 65 0.70 11.62 4.36
CA PRO A 65 1.96 12.11 3.78
C PRO A 65 2.47 11.22 2.66
N ILE A 66 2.50 9.90 2.87
CA ILE A 66 3.01 9.00 1.84
C ILE A 66 2.06 8.90 0.66
N ALA A 67 0.74 8.86 0.90
CA ALA A 67 -0.24 8.83 -0.19
C ALA A 67 -0.14 10.05 -1.08
N ARG A 68 -0.03 11.22 -0.49
CA ARG A 68 0.09 12.47 -1.25
C ARG A 68 1.40 12.53 -2.01
N TYR A 69 2.49 12.12 -1.38
CA TYR A 69 3.80 12.14 -2.03
C TYR A 69 3.82 11.27 -3.28
N LEU A 70 3.33 10.03 -3.16
CA LEU A 70 3.34 9.10 -4.28
C LEU A 70 2.39 9.56 -5.38
N ARG A 71 1.23 10.09 -5.02
CA ARG A 71 0.28 10.62 -6.00
C ARG A 71 0.88 11.78 -6.78
N GLU A 72 1.52 12.71 -6.09
CA GLU A 72 2.17 13.87 -6.73
C GLU A 72 3.31 13.44 -7.65
N ALA A 73 3.92 12.31 -7.35
CA ALA A 73 4.97 11.74 -8.19
C ALA A 73 4.41 11.02 -9.43
N GLY A 74 3.09 10.97 -9.59
CA GLY A 74 2.47 10.35 -10.74
C GLY A 74 2.20 8.86 -10.58
N ILE A 75 2.25 8.33 -9.38
CA ILE A 75 1.98 6.92 -9.10
C ILE A 75 0.52 6.75 -8.70
N PHE A 76 -0.13 5.69 -9.23
CA PHE A 76 -1.49 5.37 -8.84
C PHE A 76 -1.49 4.88 -7.38
N VAL A 77 -2.30 5.53 -6.55
CA VAL A 77 -2.46 5.16 -5.13
C VAL A 77 -3.93 4.93 -4.85
N SER A 78 -4.24 3.84 -4.14
CA SER A 78 -5.58 3.55 -3.65
C SER A 78 -5.51 3.40 -2.14
N VAL A 79 -6.33 4.15 -1.43
CA VAL A 79 -6.41 4.05 0.04
C VAL A 79 -7.74 3.37 0.36
N VAL A 80 -7.66 2.19 0.96
CA VAL A 80 -8.82 1.32 1.12
C VAL A 80 -9.23 1.19 2.57
N ASN A 81 -10.47 0.78 2.79
CA ASN A 81 -11.00 0.56 4.13
C ASN A 81 -10.30 -0.65 4.76
N ALA A 82 -9.72 -0.45 5.94
CA ALA A 82 -9.00 -1.51 6.65
C ALA A 82 -9.87 -2.74 6.92
N ILE A 83 -11.18 -2.57 7.12
CA ILE A 83 -12.09 -3.67 7.35
C ILE A 83 -12.12 -4.62 6.15
N LEU A 84 -12.13 -4.08 4.94
CA LEU A 84 -12.16 -4.89 3.72
C LEU A 84 -10.90 -5.73 3.58
N VAL A 85 -9.76 -5.15 3.92
CA VAL A 85 -8.48 -5.87 3.87
C VAL A 85 -8.41 -6.89 5.00
N HIS A 86 -8.89 -6.51 6.19
CA HIS A 86 -8.88 -7.38 7.36
C HIS A 86 -9.63 -8.69 7.09
N ASP A 87 -10.77 -8.60 6.40
CA ASP A 87 -11.60 -9.76 6.10
C ASP A 87 -11.08 -10.57 4.91
N TYR A 88 -10.15 -10.01 4.17
CA TYR A 88 -9.59 -10.66 3.01
C TYR A 88 -8.72 -11.85 3.40
N GLY A 89 -8.79 -12.92 2.64
CA GLY A 89 -7.94 -14.08 2.82
C GLY A 89 -8.38 -15.05 3.91
N GLY A 90 -9.59 -14.89 4.41
CA GLY A 90 -10.21 -15.87 5.27
C GLY A 90 -10.01 -15.63 6.76
N THR A 91 -10.23 -16.69 7.52
CA THR A 91 -10.51 -16.61 8.93
C THR A 91 -9.46 -17.27 9.80
N SER A 92 -8.21 -17.24 9.42
CA SER A 92 -7.19 -17.89 10.24
C SER A 92 -7.07 -17.20 11.60
N LEU A 93 -7.48 -17.88 12.64
CA LEU A 93 -7.45 -17.36 13.99
C LEU A 93 -6.05 -17.38 14.61
N ARG A 94 -5.13 -18.11 14.00
CA ARG A 94 -3.79 -18.26 14.54
C ARG A 94 -2.76 -17.39 13.90
N ARG A 95 -3.21 -16.49 13.06
CA ARG A 95 -2.28 -15.67 12.32
C ARG A 95 -1.57 -14.71 13.25
N VAL A 96 -0.26 -14.79 13.25
CA VAL A 96 0.55 -13.78 13.91
C VAL A 96 0.54 -12.55 13.02
N LYS A 97 0.09 -11.46 13.59
CA LYS A 97 0.04 -10.20 12.86
C LYS A 97 1.42 -9.55 12.89
N THR A 98 1.99 -9.28 11.72
CA THR A 98 3.25 -8.55 11.61
C THR A 98 3.13 -7.55 10.47
N ASP A 99 3.90 -6.47 10.55
CA ASP A 99 3.89 -5.44 9.51
C ASP A 99 4.24 -6.03 8.14
N LYS A 100 5.16 -6.99 8.11
CA LYS A 100 5.55 -7.64 6.86
C LYS A 100 4.41 -8.43 6.25
N LYS A 101 3.71 -9.21 7.08
CA LYS A 101 2.56 -9.99 6.60
C LYS A 101 1.42 -9.08 6.18
N ASP A 102 1.23 -7.98 6.90
CA ASP A 102 0.19 -7.02 6.58
C ASP A 102 0.46 -6.35 5.24
N ALA A 103 1.71 -5.98 4.96
CA ALA A 103 2.07 -5.38 3.68
C ALA A 103 1.82 -6.36 2.52
N ILE A 104 2.16 -7.63 2.69
CA ILE A 104 1.89 -8.67 1.69
C ILE A 104 0.40 -8.85 1.50
N LYS A 105 -0.36 -8.88 2.59
CA LYS A 105 -1.81 -9.04 2.53
C LYS A 105 -2.47 -7.89 1.78
N ILE A 106 -2.03 -6.66 2.05
CA ILE A 106 -2.54 -5.48 1.35
C ILE A 106 -2.23 -5.57 -0.14
N ALA A 107 -1.02 -5.99 -0.50
CA ALA A 107 -0.64 -6.15 -1.91
C ALA A 107 -1.52 -7.19 -2.60
N ASN A 108 -1.73 -8.34 -1.97
CA ASN A 108 -2.58 -9.40 -2.54
C ASN A 108 -4.03 -8.97 -2.65
N TYR A 109 -4.52 -8.21 -1.67
CA TYR A 109 -5.85 -7.62 -1.76
C TYR A 109 -5.97 -6.75 -3.01
N GLY A 110 -4.94 -5.93 -3.25
CA GLY A 110 -4.92 -5.07 -4.43
C GLY A 110 -4.92 -5.85 -5.74
N LEU A 111 -4.22 -6.97 -5.81
CA LEU A 111 -4.23 -7.82 -7.00
C LEU A 111 -5.64 -8.38 -7.27
N ASP A 112 -6.31 -8.85 -6.23
CA ASP A 112 -7.64 -9.43 -6.38
C ASP A 112 -8.70 -8.39 -6.70
N ARG A 113 -8.50 -7.13 -6.31
CA ARG A 113 -9.44 -6.03 -6.53
C ARG A 113 -8.94 -5.04 -7.58
N TRP A 114 -7.99 -5.44 -8.37
CA TRP A 114 -7.23 -4.55 -9.26
C TRP A 114 -8.09 -3.58 -10.08
N ILE A 115 -9.11 -4.12 -10.72
CA ILE A 115 -9.99 -3.31 -11.59
C ILE A 115 -10.85 -2.34 -10.78
N ASP A 116 -11.20 -2.74 -9.57
CA ASP A 116 -12.12 -1.96 -8.72
C ASP A 116 -11.42 -0.95 -7.82
N LEU A 117 -10.09 -0.89 -7.83
CA LEU A 117 -9.36 0.04 -7.00
C LEU A 117 -9.64 1.48 -7.41
N ALA A 118 -10.11 2.28 -6.46
CA ALA A 118 -10.38 3.69 -6.70
C ALA A 118 -9.12 4.51 -6.44
N GLU A 119 -8.82 5.42 -7.35
CA GLU A 119 -7.64 6.27 -7.21
C GLU A 119 -7.85 7.28 -6.07
N TYR A 120 -6.86 7.35 -5.20
CA TYR A 120 -6.86 8.28 -4.08
C TYR A 120 -6.78 9.74 -4.57
N THR A 121 -7.58 10.60 -3.94
CA THR A 121 -7.48 12.05 -4.10
C THR A 121 -7.41 12.70 -2.73
N PRO A 122 -6.70 13.84 -2.59
CA PRO A 122 -6.58 14.51 -1.28
C PRO A 122 -7.93 14.91 -0.66
N GLU A 123 -8.96 15.08 -1.46
CA GLU A 123 -10.29 15.41 -0.95
C GLU A 123 -10.84 14.30 -0.05
N GLU A 124 -10.41 13.07 -0.26
CA GLU A 124 -10.85 11.94 0.56
C GLU A 124 -10.39 12.06 2.00
N ASP A 125 -9.28 12.78 2.25
CA ASP A 125 -8.74 12.93 3.59
C ASP A 125 -9.74 13.57 4.54
N ILE A 126 -10.52 14.51 4.05
CA ILE A 126 -11.53 15.19 4.87
C ILE A 126 -12.64 14.22 5.29
N ARG A 127 -13.06 13.34 4.39
CA ARG A 127 -14.10 12.36 4.69
C ARG A 127 -13.68 11.36 5.75
N HIS A 128 -12.41 11.04 5.81
CA HIS A 128 -11.92 10.07 6.77
C HIS A 128 -11.61 10.65 8.14
N LEU A 129 -11.60 11.96 8.25
CA LEU A 129 -11.45 12.64 9.54
C LEU A 129 -12.78 12.81 10.26
N LEU A 130 -13.88 12.64 9.57
CA LEU A 130 -15.23 12.74 10.14
C LEU A 130 -15.76 11.36 10.63
#